data_dc35c04485bf4c576ecb2045f105fd30
#
_entry.id   dc35c04485bf4c576ecb2045f105fd30
#
_cell.length_a   1.000
_cell.length_b   1.000
_cell.length_c   1.000
_cell.angle_alpha   90.00
_cell.angle_beta   90.00
_cell.angle_gamma   90.00
#
_symmetry.space_group_name_H-M   'P 1'
#
loop_
_entity.id
_entity.type
_entity.pdbx_description
1 polymer ?
#
loop_
_entity_poly.entity_id
_entity_poly.type
_entity_poly.pdbx_seq_one_letter_code
_entity_poly.pdbx_strand_id
1 'polypeptide(L)'
;MALFPGCLVLQRMPQYEKAGKRVLRELDISVASIAYAACCGAPLESFTDKWLYLAAYNLSLAERMGFPVLTLCGNCTSSLLRADVALRDPSLRLLVNDKLDQIGLHFQGGTRVTHLVQVLSEQLEGLRDKVKAELSLKVALTHPCQAFRPHEVLGFDDPLQPQAMRSIVELTGAEVVPYDAEYDCCGSTLYLVDEQLGLEAGQRKLSSATGADVLVDACGNCQLLLERFQGLMNEGRAESRMPVLTLPQLLGLAMGIDPAELGVGPAMAGKLLGSSP
;
A
#
# COMPACT_ATOMS: atom_id res chain seq x y z
N MET A 1 -2.01 -0.50 -16.67
CA MET A 1 -0.78 -0.63 -15.87
C MET A 1 -0.53 -2.08 -15.49
N ALA A 2 0.71 -2.49 -15.27
CA ALA A 2 1.07 -3.82 -14.76
C ALA A 2 0.98 -3.79 -13.21
N LEU A 3 -0.02 -4.47 -12.63
CA LEU A 3 -0.21 -4.50 -11.19
C LEU A 3 0.74 -5.51 -10.54
N PHE A 4 1.60 -4.99 -9.68
CA PHE A 4 2.40 -5.77 -8.74
C PHE A 4 1.74 -5.71 -7.35
N PRO A 5 0.93 -6.68 -6.98
CA PRO A 5 0.18 -6.61 -5.72
C PRO A 5 1.10 -6.75 -4.50
N GLY A 6 2.24 -7.42 -4.66
CA GLY A 6 3.11 -7.81 -3.56
C GLY A 6 2.63 -9.07 -2.84
N CYS A 7 3.58 -9.77 -2.20
CA CYS A 7 3.32 -11.09 -1.61
C CYS A 7 2.29 -11.04 -0.45
N LEU A 8 2.31 -10.00 0.38
CA LEU A 8 1.36 -9.88 1.50
C LEU A 8 -0.05 -9.62 1.01
N VAL A 9 -0.24 -8.71 0.05
CA VAL A 9 -1.57 -8.41 -0.50
C VAL A 9 -2.14 -9.65 -1.17
N LEU A 10 -1.35 -10.31 -2.01
CA LEU A 10 -1.79 -11.50 -2.73
C LEU A 10 -2.20 -12.66 -1.80
N GLN A 11 -1.42 -12.91 -0.74
CA GLN A 11 -1.60 -14.09 0.12
C GLN A 11 -2.47 -13.85 1.36
N ARG A 12 -2.50 -12.63 1.86
CA ARG A 12 -3.12 -12.32 3.15
C ARG A 12 -4.29 -11.33 3.06
N MET A 13 -4.31 -10.50 2.02
CA MET A 13 -5.28 -9.40 1.89
C MET A 13 -5.81 -9.25 0.47
N PRO A 14 -6.40 -10.32 -0.12
CA PRO A 14 -6.93 -10.27 -1.50
C PRO A 14 -8.03 -9.21 -1.66
N GLN A 15 -8.71 -8.84 -0.56
CA GLN A 15 -9.68 -7.75 -0.54
C GLN A 15 -9.06 -6.39 -0.89
N TYR A 16 -7.80 -6.14 -0.52
CA TYR A 16 -7.12 -4.90 -0.88
C TYR A 16 -6.87 -4.81 -2.40
N GLU A 17 -6.38 -5.89 -3.00
CA GLU A 17 -6.21 -5.96 -4.47
C GLU A 17 -7.56 -5.79 -5.18
N LYS A 18 -8.60 -6.49 -4.70
CA LYS A 18 -9.95 -6.43 -5.25
C LYS A 18 -10.52 -5.01 -5.21
N ALA A 19 -10.43 -4.34 -4.06
CA ALA A 19 -10.87 -2.96 -3.88
C ALA A 19 -10.07 -1.99 -4.76
N GLY A 20 -8.73 -2.13 -4.81
CA GLY A 20 -7.86 -1.32 -5.65
C GLY A 20 -8.23 -1.42 -7.13
N LYS A 21 -8.37 -2.64 -7.66
CA LYS A 21 -8.81 -2.87 -9.04
C LYS A 21 -10.21 -2.30 -9.32
N ARG A 22 -11.11 -2.40 -8.34
CA ARG A 22 -12.48 -1.91 -8.50
C ARG A 22 -12.53 -0.39 -8.59
N VAL A 23 -11.80 0.31 -7.71
CA VAL A 23 -11.69 1.79 -7.74
C VAL A 23 -11.00 2.27 -9.01
N LEU A 24 -9.89 1.66 -9.40
CA LEU A 24 -9.17 2.04 -10.63
C LEU A 24 -10.04 1.87 -11.89
N ARG A 25 -10.92 0.85 -11.91
CA ARG A 25 -11.88 0.65 -13.01
C ARG A 25 -12.90 1.79 -13.10
N GLU A 26 -13.37 2.34 -11.96
CA GLU A 26 -14.26 3.51 -11.96
C GLU A 26 -13.59 4.77 -12.53
N LEU A 27 -12.26 4.82 -12.47
CA LEU A 27 -11.42 5.90 -13.02
C LEU A 27 -10.95 5.61 -14.45
N ASP A 28 -11.49 4.57 -15.11
CA ASP A 28 -11.09 4.13 -16.44
C ASP A 28 -9.60 3.73 -16.55
N ILE A 29 -8.96 3.39 -15.42
CA ILE A 29 -7.57 2.91 -15.36
C ILE A 29 -7.54 1.39 -15.41
N SER A 30 -7.16 0.86 -16.57
CA SER A 30 -7.01 -0.58 -16.77
C SER A 30 -5.74 -1.10 -16.12
N VAL A 31 -5.87 -2.20 -15.34
CA VAL A 31 -4.76 -2.88 -14.69
C VAL A 31 -4.80 -4.38 -14.95
N ALA A 32 -3.63 -4.97 -15.21
CA ALA A 32 -3.46 -6.42 -15.33
C ALA A 32 -2.39 -6.87 -14.32
N SER A 33 -2.69 -7.89 -13.51
CA SER A 33 -1.73 -8.43 -12.55
C SER A 33 -0.54 -9.07 -13.26
N ILE A 34 0.67 -8.83 -12.75
CA ILE A 34 1.89 -9.48 -13.23
C ILE A 34 1.81 -10.95 -12.84
N ALA A 35 1.69 -11.83 -13.83
CA ALA A 35 1.70 -13.27 -13.61
C ALA A 35 3.07 -13.74 -13.11
N TYR A 36 3.07 -14.71 -12.19
CA TYR A 36 4.28 -15.29 -11.59
C TYR A 36 5.16 -14.30 -10.83
N ALA A 37 4.62 -13.15 -10.42
CA ALA A 37 5.36 -12.21 -9.59
C ALA A 37 5.82 -12.87 -8.28
N ALA A 38 7.09 -12.67 -7.94
CA ALA A 38 7.69 -13.10 -6.69
C ALA A 38 7.63 -12.00 -5.61
N CYS A 39 8.21 -12.24 -4.43
CA CYS A 39 8.45 -11.18 -3.45
C CYS A 39 9.29 -10.05 -4.06
N CYS A 40 9.03 -8.80 -3.68
CA CYS A 40 9.84 -7.65 -4.13
C CYS A 40 11.28 -7.65 -3.62
N GLY A 41 11.57 -8.49 -2.61
CA GLY A 41 12.90 -8.57 -1.99
C GLY A 41 13.11 -7.66 -0.79
N ALA A 42 12.23 -6.69 -0.52
CA ALA A 42 12.39 -5.73 0.58
C ALA A 42 12.80 -6.35 1.94
N PRO A 43 12.24 -7.49 2.39
CA PRO A 43 12.67 -8.11 3.64
C PRO A 43 14.12 -8.59 3.64
N LEU A 44 14.74 -8.76 2.48
CA LEU A 44 16.11 -9.25 2.33
C LEU A 44 17.14 -8.12 2.22
N GLU A 45 16.72 -6.87 1.94
CA GLU A 45 17.62 -5.73 1.73
C GLU A 45 18.65 -5.52 2.85
N SER A 46 18.25 -5.73 4.10
CA SER A 46 19.12 -5.55 5.27
C SER A 46 20.11 -6.71 5.49
N PHE A 47 19.95 -7.81 4.77
CA PHE A 47 20.71 -9.03 5.04
C PHE A 47 21.59 -9.48 3.87
N THR A 48 21.24 -9.11 2.63
CA THR A 48 21.94 -9.65 1.45
C THR A 48 21.59 -8.85 0.19
N ASP A 49 22.53 -8.71 -0.73
CA ASP A 49 22.31 -8.10 -2.05
C ASP A 49 21.41 -8.96 -2.98
N LYS A 50 21.05 -10.17 -2.56
CA LYS A 50 20.19 -11.07 -3.35
C LYS A 50 18.78 -10.54 -3.57
N TRP A 51 18.34 -9.54 -2.80
CA TRP A 51 17.07 -8.86 -3.02
C TRP A 51 17.00 -8.22 -4.44
N LEU A 52 18.15 -7.79 -5.00
CA LEU A 52 18.23 -7.24 -6.36
C LEU A 52 17.77 -8.23 -7.43
N TYR A 53 18.08 -9.53 -7.28
CA TYR A 53 17.61 -10.55 -8.23
C TYR A 53 16.10 -10.69 -8.21
N LEU A 54 15.47 -10.65 -7.03
CA LEU A 54 14.01 -10.72 -6.91
C LEU A 54 13.34 -9.48 -7.50
N ALA A 55 13.87 -8.30 -7.21
CA ALA A 55 13.35 -7.05 -7.75
C ALA A 55 13.49 -7.00 -9.27
N ALA A 56 14.68 -7.32 -9.81
CA ALA A 56 14.93 -7.36 -11.24
C ALA A 56 14.08 -8.41 -11.97
N TYR A 57 13.86 -9.57 -11.35
CA TYR A 57 12.94 -10.59 -11.85
C TYR A 57 11.53 -10.01 -12.07
N ASN A 58 10.99 -9.34 -11.06
CA ASN A 58 9.65 -8.74 -11.14
C ASN A 58 9.59 -7.59 -12.16
N LEU A 59 10.62 -6.75 -12.21
CA LEU A 59 10.73 -5.68 -13.21
C LEU A 59 10.81 -6.24 -14.63
N SER A 60 11.58 -7.30 -14.86
CA SER A 60 11.66 -7.96 -16.18
C SER A 60 10.32 -8.54 -16.64
N LEU A 61 9.51 -9.07 -15.70
CA LEU A 61 8.15 -9.52 -16.03
C LEU A 61 7.26 -8.34 -16.44
N ALA A 62 7.36 -7.20 -15.75
CA ALA A 62 6.62 -6.00 -16.09
C ALA A 62 7.07 -5.40 -17.44
N GLU A 63 8.37 -5.39 -17.72
CA GLU A 63 8.93 -4.95 -19.00
C GLU A 63 8.35 -5.74 -20.18
N ARG A 64 8.19 -7.06 -20.01
CA ARG A 64 7.54 -7.91 -21.02
C ARG A 64 6.08 -7.54 -21.28
N MET A 65 5.39 -7.02 -20.27
CA MET A 65 4.01 -6.54 -20.44
C MET A 65 3.96 -5.18 -21.16
N GLY A 66 5.06 -4.43 -21.19
CA GLY A 66 5.13 -3.11 -21.83
C GLY A 66 4.36 -2.01 -21.09
N PHE A 67 4.07 -2.18 -19.79
CA PHE A 67 3.29 -1.24 -19.00
C PHE A 67 4.05 -0.78 -17.75
N PRO A 68 3.82 0.47 -17.29
CA PRO A 68 4.33 0.91 -16.01
C PRO A 68 3.76 0.07 -14.87
N VAL A 69 4.58 -0.16 -13.85
CA VAL A 69 4.22 -0.95 -12.66
C VAL A 69 3.41 -0.10 -11.69
N LEU A 70 2.29 -0.66 -11.23
CA LEU A 70 1.51 -0.16 -10.12
C LEU A 70 1.70 -1.06 -8.90
N THR A 71 1.99 -0.48 -7.74
CA THR A 71 2.15 -1.22 -6.48
C THR A 71 1.09 -0.82 -5.44
N LEU A 72 0.76 -1.75 -4.54
CA LEU A 72 -0.17 -1.56 -3.41
C LEU A 72 0.56 -1.55 -2.05
N CYS A 73 1.87 -1.44 -2.05
CA CYS A 73 2.69 -1.54 -0.84
C CYS A 73 3.91 -0.65 -0.96
N GLY A 74 4.13 0.23 0.03
CA GLY A 74 5.28 1.12 0.06
C GLY A 74 6.63 0.39 -0.03
N ASN A 75 6.80 -0.71 0.71
CA ASN A 75 8.02 -1.52 0.64
C ASN A 75 8.27 -2.08 -0.77
N CYS A 76 7.21 -2.50 -1.47
CA CYS A 76 7.35 -2.97 -2.84
C CYS A 76 7.74 -1.82 -3.78
N THR A 77 7.14 -0.64 -3.62
CA THR A 77 7.50 0.57 -4.39
C THR A 77 8.97 0.90 -4.21
N SER A 78 9.40 1.04 -2.96
CA SER A 78 10.79 1.37 -2.62
C SER A 78 11.77 0.33 -3.16
N SER A 79 11.53 -0.95 -2.90
CA SER A 79 12.43 -2.02 -3.33
C SER A 79 12.60 -2.06 -4.85
N LEU A 80 11.50 -2.00 -5.62
CA LEU A 80 11.58 -2.03 -7.07
C LEU A 80 12.27 -0.79 -7.65
N LEU A 81 11.98 0.42 -7.13
CA LEU A 81 12.64 1.65 -7.58
C LEU A 81 14.13 1.70 -7.22
N ARG A 82 14.48 1.30 -5.99
CA ARG A 82 15.88 1.23 -5.57
C ARG A 82 16.68 0.21 -6.38
N ALA A 83 16.05 -0.92 -6.74
CA ALA A 83 16.68 -1.89 -7.64
C ALA A 83 16.89 -1.31 -9.04
N ASP A 84 15.92 -0.61 -9.61
CA ASP A 84 16.08 0.07 -10.90
C ASP A 84 17.25 1.06 -10.87
N VAL A 85 17.35 1.87 -9.79
CA VAL A 85 18.48 2.81 -9.61
C VAL A 85 19.80 2.08 -9.46
N ALA A 86 19.89 1.05 -8.61
CA ALA A 86 21.12 0.29 -8.41
C ALA A 86 21.59 -0.40 -9.70
N LEU A 87 20.65 -0.93 -10.49
CA LEU A 87 20.94 -1.65 -11.75
C LEU A 87 21.25 -0.71 -12.93
N ARG A 88 21.34 0.61 -12.71
CA ARG A 88 21.96 1.54 -13.69
C ARG A 88 23.47 1.33 -13.76
N ASP A 89 24.09 0.77 -12.70
CA ASP A 89 25.46 0.28 -12.77
C ASP A 89 25.55 -0.90 -13.75
N PRO A 90 26.35 -0.77 -14.85
CA PRO A 90 26.43 -1.82 -15.89
C PRO A 90 26.98 -3.15 -15.35
N SER A 91 27.92 -3.10 -14.39
CA SER A 91 28.55 -4.30 -13.85
C SER A 91 27.56 -5.09 -13.00
N LEU A 92 26.80 -4.40 -12.15
CA LEU A 92 25.77 -5.02 -11.32
C LEU A 92 24.62 -5.56 -12.19
N ARG A 93 24.20 -4.79 -13.20
CA ARG A 93 23.16 -5.24 -14.15
C ARG A 93 23.60 -6.49 -14.90
N LEU A 94 24.87 -6.57 -15.33
CA LEU A 94 25.41 -7.75 -16.00
C LEU A 94 25.34 -8.99 -15.11
N LEU A 95 25.75 -8.87 -13.83
CA LEU A 95 25.68 -9.96 -12.86
C LEU A 95 24.26 -10.46 -12.62
N VAL A 96 23.31 -9.54 -12.54
CA VAL A 96 21.89 -9.87 -12.34
C VAL A 96 21.32 -10.54 -13.61
N ASN A 97 21.62 -9.99 -14.78
CA ASN A 97 21.12 -10.54 -16.06
C ASN A 97 21.73 -11.92 -16.35
N ASP A 98 22.97 -12.20 -15.96
CA ASP A 98 23.56 -13.55 -16.09
C ASP A 98 22.69 -14.64 -15.40
N LYS A 99 22.00 -14.30 -14.31
CA LYS A 99 21.07 -15.20 -13.63
C LYS A 99 19.68 -15.19 -14.24
N LEU A 100 19.17 -14.02 -14.64
CA LEU A 100 17.86 -13.90 -15.26
C LEU A 100 17.80 -14.60 -16.62
N ASP A 101 18.88 -14.53 -17.41
CA ASP A 101 18.98 -15.17 -18.71
C ASP A 101 18.85 -16.70 -18.64
N GLN A 102 19.30 -17.31 -17.53
CA GLN A 102 19.16 -18.76 -17.28
C GLN A 102 17.70 -19.23 -17.17
N ILE A 103 16.80 -18.29 -16.83
CA ILE A 103 15.36 -18.54 -16.76
C ILE A 103 14.58 -17.84 -17.88
N GLY A 104 15.30 -17.36 -18.89
CA GLY A 104 14.73 -16.70 -20.07
C GLY A 104 14.15 -15.31 -19.79
N LEU A 105 14.63 -14.61 -18.77
CA LEU A 105 14.31 -13.21 -18.46
C LEU A 105 15.55 -12.33 -18.67
N HIS A 106 15.33 -11.04 -18.91
CA HIS A 106 16.39 -10.06 -19.03
C HIS A 106 15.89 -8.71 -18.57
N PHE A 107 16.58 -8.07 -17.62
CA PHE A 107 16.25 -6.73 -17.16
C PHE A 107 16.89 -5.68 -18.07
N GLN A 108 16.06 -4.83 -18.66
CA GLN A 108 16.48 -3.77 -19.57
C GLN A 108 16.63 -2.42 -18.85
N GLY A 109 15.76 -2.17 -17.87
CA GLY A 109 15.69 -0.92 -17.12
C GLY A 109 14.70 0.08 -17.74
N GLY A 110 14.29 1.06 -16.93
CA GLY A 110 13.43 2.15 -17.38
C GLY A 110 11.93 1.91 -17.23
N THR A 111 11.51 0.81 -16.61
CA THR A 111 10.10 0.61 -16.27
C THR A 111 9.71 1.53 -15.12
N ARG A 112 8.76 2.45 -15.37
CA ARG A 112 8.23 3.32 -14.32
C ARG A 112 7.50 2.48 -13.26
N VAL A 113 7.85 2.67 -11.98
CA VAL A 113 7.17 2.07 -10.84
C VAL A 113 6.45 3.18 -10.07
N THR A 114 5.18 2.96 -9.76
CA THR A 114 4.32 3.97 -9.13
C THR A 114 3.50 3.34 -8.01
N HIS A 115 3.32 4.04 -6.91
CA HIS A 115 2.44 3.61 -5.82
C HIS A 115 0.98 4.01 -6.10
N LEU A 116 0.00 3.24 -5.59
CA LEU A 116 -1.43 3.53 -5.75
C LEU A 116 -1.80 4.95 -5.31
N VAL A 117 -1.26 5.44 -4.19
CA VAL A 117 -1.52 6.81 -3.71
C VAL A 117 -1.10 7.85 -4.74
N GLN A 118 0.04 7.66 -5.40
CA GLN A 118 0.51 8.58 -6.45
C GLN A 118 -0.45 8.58 -7.65
N VAL A 119 -0.85 7.39 -8.13
CA VAL A 119 -1.80 7.28 -9.24
C VAL A 119 -3.13 7.97 -8.92
N LEU A 120 -3.65 7.77 -7.70
CA LEU A 120 -4.89 8.38 -7.26
C LEU A 120 -4.75 9.90 -7.06
N SER A 121 -3.61 10.39 -6.57
CA SER A 121 -3.37 11.83 -6.42
C SER A 121 -3.25 12.57 -7.75
N GLU A 122 -2.81 11.88 -8.81
CA GLU A 122 -2.81 12.39 -10.19
C GLU A 122 -4.22 12.45 -10.80
N GLN A 123 -5.26 11.90 -10.11
CA GLN A 123 -6.64 11.75 -10.59
C GLN A 123 -7.67 12.44 -9.67
N LEU A 124 -7.29 13.45 -8.90
CA LEU A 124 -8.18 14.08 -7.90
C LEU A 124 -9.49 14.62 -8.48
N GLU A 125 -9.47 15.21 -9.68
CA GLU A 125 -10.68 15.70 -10.36
C GLU A 125 -11.60 14.53 -10.73
N GLY A 126 -11.04 13.50 -11.38
CA GLY A 126 -11.79 12.29 -11.71
C GLY A 126 -12.35 11.56 -10.49
N LEU A 127 -11.61 11.54 -9.38
CA LEU A 127 -12.08 11.00 -8.10
C LEU A 127 -13.28 11.79 -7.56
N ARG A 128 -13.20 13.13 -7.59
CA ARG A 128 -14.30 14.02 -7.12
C ARG A 128 -15.59 13.72 -7.88
N ASP A 129 -15.52 13.54 -9.19
CA ASP A 129 -16.68 13.26 -10.04
C ASP A 129 -17.31 11.88 -9.76
N LYS A 130 -16.55 10.95 -9.17
CA LYS A 130 -17.01 9.59 -8.86
C LYS A 130 -17.52 9.43 -7.43
N VAL A 131 -17.26 10.38 -6.55
CA VAL A 131 -17.84 10.38 -5.18
C VAL A 131 -19.34 10.62 -5.27
N LYS A 132 -20.13 9.70 -4.71
CA LYS A 132 -21.60 9.72 -4.72
C LYS A 132 -22.22 9.94 -3.35
N ALA A 133 -21.45 9.64 -2.30
CA ALA A 133 -21.87 9.78 -0.92
C ALA A 133 -20.75 10.40 -0.09
N GLU A 134 -21.10 11.44 0.67
CA GLU A 134 -20.19 11.98 1.68
C GLU A 134 -20.14 11.04 2.90
N LEU A 135 -18.94 10.67 3.29
CA LEU A 135 -18.71 9.84 4.45
C LEU A 135 -18.55 10.74 5.68
N SER A 136 -19.56 10.76 6.56
CA SER A 136 -19.50 11.49 7.83
C SER A 136 -18.63 10.74 8.86
N LEU A 137 -17.36 10.52 8.53
CA LEU A 137 -16.39 9.75 9.32
C LEU A 137 -15.21 10.62 9.74
N LYS A 138 -14.69 10.37 10.93
CA LYS A 138 -13.39 10.84 11.40
C LYS A 138 -12.33 9.80 11.08
N VAL A 139 -11.36 10.18 10.25
CA VAL A 139 -10.36 9.27 9.69
C VAL A 139 -8.97 9.62 10.23
N ALA A 140 -8.28 8.66 10.84
CA ALA A 140 -6.86 8.72 11.10
C ALA A 140 -6.08 8.13 9.91
N LEU A 141 -5.01 8.78 9.47
CA LEU A 141 -4.21 8.31 8.32
C LEU A 141 -2.97 7.55 8.76
N THR A 142 -2.67 6.47 8.06
CA THR A 142 -1.36 5.82 8.10
C THR A 142 -0.75 5.85 6.72
N HIS A 143 0.25 6.72 6.56
CA HIS A 143 0.91 6.92 5.29
C HIS A 143 1.80 5.73 4.92
N PRO A 144 1.88 5.34 3.63
CA PRO A 144 2.81 4.30 3.16
C PRO A 144 4.24 4.84 3.12
N CYS A 145 4.90 4.95 4.28
CA CYS A 145 6.17 5.67 4.48
C CYS A 145 7.25 5.33 3.44
N GLN A 146 7.33 4.07 3.01
CA GLN A 146 8.28 3.59 2.01
C GLN A 146 7.88 3.95 0.56
N ALA A 147 6.70 4.55 0.34
CA ALA A 147 6.35 5.14 -0.96
C ALA A 147 6.89 6.57 -1.12
N PHE A 148 7.42 7.18 -0.05
CA PHE A 148 7.97 8.53 -0.04
C PHE A 148 9.46 8.57 0.33
N ARG A 149 10.01 7.50 0.92
CA ARG A 149 11.38 7.41 1.46
C ARG A 149 12.14 6.20 0.92
N PRO A 150 13.39 6.37 0.46
CA PRO A 150 14.16 7.61 0.40
C PRO A 150 13.67 8.54 -0.72
N HIS A 151 13.55 9.83 -0.41
CA HIS A 151 12.97 10.82 -1.33
C HIS A 151 13.78 10.99 -2.63
N GLU A 152 15.09 10.84 -2.54
CA GLU A 152 16.02 10.97 -3.68
C GLU A 152 15.72 9.94 -4.79
N VAL A 153 15.11 8.81 -4.42
CA VAL A 153 14.75 7.73 -5.36
C VAL A 153 13.28 7.81 -5.77
N LEU A 154 12.42 8.13 -4.81
CA LEU A 154 10.97 8.03 -5.00
C LEU A 154 10.37 9.31 -5.58
N GLY A 155 10.87 10.48 -5.16
CA GLY A 155 10.53 11.80 -5.72
C GLY A 155 9.04 12.14 -5.69
N PHE A 156 8.26 11.52 -4.81
CA PHE A 156 6.82 11.70 -4.71
C PHE A 156 6.43 12.21 -3.33
N ASP A 157 5.66 13.30 -3.28
CA ASP A 157 5.12 13.94 -2.08
C ASP A 157 6.19 14.35 -1.04
N ASP A 158 5.81 14.99 0.05
CA ASP A 158 6.73 15.34 1.13
C ASP A 158 7.10 14.08 1.95
N PRO A 159 8.39 13.77 2.13
CA PRO A 159 8.81 12.57 2.85
C PRO A 159 8.55 12.63 4.35
N LEU A 160 8.32 13.81 4.94
CA LEU A 160 8.09 14.02 6.37
C LEU A 160 6.62 14.27 6.68
N GLN A 161 5.91 15.01 5.83
CA GLN A 161 4.51 15.38 5.99
C GLN A 161 3.72 15.18 4.68
N PRO A 162 3.58 13.94 4.20
CA PRO A 162 2.90 13.65 2.94
C PRO A 162 1.44 14.13 2.96
N GLN A 163 1.01 14.76 1.86
CA GLN A 163 -0.33 15.35 1.73
C GLN A 163 -1.23 14.61 0.74
N ALA A 164 -0.65 13.84 -0.17
CA ALA A 164 -1.41 13.18 -1.24
C ALA A 164 -2.57 12.32 -0.71
N MET A 165 -2.31 11.50 0.32
CA MET A 165 -3.33 10.62 0.89
C MET A 165 -4.42 11.42 1.63
N ARG A 166 -4.05 12.51 2.31
CA ARG A 166 -5.00 13.43 2.97
C ARG A 166 -5.94 14.05 1.94
N SER A 167 -5.40 14.63 0.88
CA SER A 167 -6.20 15.25 -0.18
C SER A 167 -7.19 14.27 -0.83
N ILE A 168 -6.78 13.00 -1.00
CA ILE A 168 -7.65 11.95 -1.54
C ILE A 168 -8.79 11.62 -0.56
N VAL A 169 -8.49 11.48 0.73
CA VAL A 169 -9.50 11.11 1.75
C VAL A 169 -10.50 12.24 1.96
N GLU A 170 -10.06 13.48 2.00
CA GLU A 170 -10.93 14.65 2.14
C GLU A 170 -11.96 14.78 1.01
N LEU A 171 -11.66 14.29 -0.21
CA LEU A 171 -12.66 14.23 -1.29
C LEU A 171 -13.87 13.33 -0.97
N THR A 172 -13.73 12.39 -0.04
CA THR A 172 -14.83 11.50 0.37
C THR A 172 -15.81 12.16 1.34
N GLY A 173 -15.58 13.41 1.75
CA GLY A 173 -16.33 14.09 2.81
C GLY A 173 -15.91 13.70 4.23
N ALA A 174 -14.97 12.79 4.38
CA ALA A 174 -14.43 12.40 5.69
C ALA A 174 -13.53 13.48 6.27
N GLU A 175 -13.62 13.68 7.59
CA GLU A 175 -12.74 14.56 8.36
C GLU A 175 -11.45 13.83 8.70
N VAL A 176 -10.32 14.31 8.19
CA VAL A 176 -9.01 13.74 8.58
C VAL A 176 -8.56 14.36 9.89
N VAL A 177 -8.54 13.55 10.96
CA VAL A 177 -8.13 13.98 12.29
C VAL A 177 -6.63 13.75 12.50
N PRO A 178 -5.89 14.78 12.94
CA PRO A 178 -4.47 14.63 13.26
C PRO A 178 -4.29 13.84 14.56
N TYR A 179 -3.17 13.13 14.67
CA TYR A 179 -2.79 12.42 15.89
C TYR A 179 -1.27 12.29 16.00
N ASP A 180 -0.75 12.08 17.20
CA ASP A 180 0.68 12.21 17.51
C ASP A 180 1.58 11.28 16.66
N ALA A 181 1.14 10.05 16.42
CA ALA A 181 1.91 9.06 15.67
C ALA A 181 1.55 8.99 14.16
N GLU A 182 0.91 10.00 13.59
CA GLU A 182 0.47 9.99 12.18
C GLU A 182 1.63 9.67 11.21
N TYR A 183 2.78 10.29 11.42
CA TYR A 183 3.95 10.16 10.55
C TYR A 183 4.96 9.11 11.02
N ASP A 184 4.70 8.44 12.15
CA ASP A 184 5.55 7.38 12.66
C ASP A 184 5.39 6.09 11.83
N CYS A 185 6.39 5.21 11.91
CA CYS A 185 6.31 3.89 11.29
C CYS A 185 5.19 3.05 11.93
N CYS A 186 4.49 2.28 11.11
CA CYS A 186 3.48 1.33 11.61
C CYS A 186 4.09 0.15 12.42
N GLY A 187 5.40 -0.05 12.34
CA GLY A 187 6.10 -1.15 13.03
C GLY A 187 6.28 -2.43 12.19
N SER A 188 5.63 -2.57 11.05
CA SER A 188 5.64 -3.84 10.30
C SER A 188 7.03 -4.29 9.84
N THR A 189 7.93 -3.38 9.48
CA THR A 189 9.30 -3.73 9.12
C THR A 189 10.12 -4.08 10.37
N LEU A 190 9.87 -3.38 11.49
CA LEU A 190 10.50 -3.68 12.77
C LEU A 190 10.10 -5.08 13.26
N TYR A 191 8.84 -5.45 13.09
CA TYR A 191 8.31 -6.77 13.47
C TYR A 191 9.10 -7.94 12.89
N LEU A 192 9.71 -7.77 11.73
CA LEU A 192 10.56 -8.81 11.11
C LEU A 192 11.92 -8.98 11.79
N VAL A 193 12.35 -8.00 12.57
CA VAL A 193 13.66 -7.99 13.25
C VAL A 193 13.48 -8.18 14.75
N ASP A 194 12.49 -7.50 15.32
CA ASP A 194 12.10 -7.56 16.72
C ASP A 194 10.57 -7.49 16.80
N GLU A 195 9.98 -8.63 17.12
CA GLU A 195 8.52 -8.80 17.15
C GLU A 195 7.86 -7.87 18.16
N GLN A 196 8.43 -7.77 19.36
CA GLN A 196 7.87 -6.94 20.42
C GLN A 196 7.94 -5.45 20.05
N LEU A 197 9.08 -4.98 19.58
CA LEU A 197 9.25 -3.58 19.17
C LEU A 197 8.31 -3.22 18.01
N GLY A 198 8.10 -4.14 17.07
CA GLY A 198 7.14 -3.95 15.98
C GLY A 198 5.69 -3.82 16.47
N LEU A 199 5.27 -4.66 17.41
CA LEU A 199 3.94 -4.59 18.03
C LEU A 199 3.76 -3.32 18.87
N GLU A 200 4.75 -2.91 19.64
CA GLU A 200 4.72 -1.68 20.43
C GLU A 200 4.57 -0.42 19.55
N ALA A 201 5.29 -0.37 18.41
CA ALA A 201 5.14 0.72 17.45
C ALA A 201 3.73 0.78 16.85
N GLY A 202 3.17 -0.37 16.47
CA GLY A 202 1.79 -0.48 15.99
C GLY A 202 0.76 -0.09 17.04
N GLN A 203 0.93 -0.55 18.28
CA GLN A 203 0.06 -0.22 19.39
C GLN A 203 0.07 1.29 19.71
N ARG A 204 1.27 1.91 19.73
CA ARG A 204 1.41 3.36 19.91
C ARG A 204 0.63 4.13 18.84
N LYS A 205 0.74 3.71 17.58
CA LYS A 205 0.02 4.33 16.48
C LYS A 205 -1.50 4.22 16.64
N LEU A 206 -2.01 3.04 16.96
CA LEU A 206 -3.44 2.80 17.16
C LEU A 206 -3.98 3.53 18.40
N SER A 207 -3.25 3.50 19.51
CA SER A 207 -3.68 4.14 20.77
C SER A 207 -3.63 5.66 20.71
N SER A 208 -2.80 6.26 19.86
CA SER A 208 -2.75 7.72 19.69
C SER A 208 -3.80 8.25 18.70
N ALA A 209 -4.38 7.40 17.86
CA ALA A 209 -5.45 7.77 16.92
C ALA A 209 -6.82 7.92 17.59
N THR A 210 -6.85 8.49 18.80
CA THR A 210 -8.08 8.71 19.57
C THR A 210 -8.99 9.72 18.88
N GLY A 211 -10.29 9.44 18.89
CA GLY A 211 -11.28 10.31 18.24
C GLY A 211 -11.52 10.03 16.76
N ALA A 212 -10.77 9.11 16.16
CA ALA A 212 -11.08 8.60 14.82
C ALA A 212 -12.06 7.43 14.88
N ASP A 213 -12.96 7.35 13.91
CA ASP A 213 -13.88 6.22 13.73
C ASP A 213 -13.19 5.06 13.02
N VAL A 214 -12.20 5.36 12.18
CA VAL A 214 -11.47 4.40 11.36
C VAL A 214 -10.06 4.91 11.07
N LEU A 215 -9.10 3.98 11.02
CA LEU A 215 -7.76 4.24 10.51
C LEU A 215 -7.70 3.80 9.06
N VAL A 216 -7.13 4.63 8.19
CA VAL A 216 -6.99 4.34 6.76
C VAL A 216 -5.53 4.25 6.38
N ASP A 217 -5.15 3.17 5.74
CA ASP A 217 -3.81 2.96 5.20
C ASP A 217 -3.81 2.70 3.69
N ALA A 218 -2.62 2.73 3.09
CA ALA A 218 -2.40 2.41 1.68
C ALA A 218 -1.19 1.47 1.48
N CYS A 219 -0.90 0.61 2.44
CA CYS A 219 0.26 -0.28 2.38
C CYS A 219 -0.05 -1.67 2.94
N GLY A 220 0.23 -2.72 2.16
CA GLY A 220 0.00 -4.09 2.62
C GLY A 220 0.72 -4.45 3.93
N ASN A 221 1.89 -3.88 4.21
CA ASN A 221 2.58 -4.08 5.48
C ASN A 221 1.86 -3.39 6.64
N CYS A 222 1.38 -2.15 6.44
CA CYS A 222 0.63 -1.43 7.46
C CYS A 222 -0.69 -2.14 7.77
N GLN A 223 -1.44 -2.52 6.73
CA GLN A 223 -2.68 -3.25 6.87
C GLN A 223 -2.51 -4.57 7.64
N LEU A 224 -1.46 -5.35 7.33
CA LEU A 224 -1.19 -6.59 8.06
C LEU A 224 -1.02 -6.35 9.55
N LEU A 225 -0.15 -5.42 9.92
CA LEU A 225 0.15 -5.18 11.33
C LEU A 225 -1.01 -4.50 12.05
N LEU A 226 -1.55 -3.42 11.49
CA LEU A 226 -2.54 -2.58 12.17
C LEU A 226 -3.95 -3.19 12.18
N GLU A 227 -4.29 -4.04 11.20
CA GLU A 227 -5.61 -4.72 11.20
C GLU A 227 -5.52 -6.12 11.82
N ARG A 228 -4.58 -6.94 11.35
CA ARG A 228 -4.54 -8.36 11.71
C ARG A 228 -3.93 -8.62 13.08
N PHE A 229 -2.89 -7.85 13.45
CA PHE A 229 -2.14 -8.08 14.69
C PHE A 229 -2.63 -7.27 15.88
N GLN A 230 -3.73 -6.50 15.74
CA GLN A 230 -4.33 -5.81 16.89
C GLN A 230 -4.66 -6.73 18.07
N GLY A 231 -5.05 -7.98 17.78
CA GLY A 231 -5.32 -8.97 18.82
C GLY A 231 -4.09 -9.31 19.67
N LEU A 232 -2.90 -9.27 19.08
CA LEU A 232 -1.63 -9.46 19.81
C LEU A 232 -1.24 -8.20 20.61
N MET A 233 -1.47 -7.01 20.04
CA MET A 233 -1.19 -5.73 20.70
C MET A 233 -2.08 -5.48 21.91
N ASN A 234 -3.34 -5.89 21.83
CA ASN A 234 -4.37 -5.62 22.85
C ASN A 234 -4.54 -6.77 23.86
N GLU A 235 -3.61 -7.71 23.97
CA GLU A 235 -3.68 -8.88 24.84
C GLU A 235 -5.02 -9.65 24.71
N GLY A 236 -5.59 -9.69 23.51
CA GLY A 236 -6.85 -10.36 23.21
C GLY A 236 -8.12 -9.59 23.59
N ARG A 237 -8.05 -8.37 24.07
CA ARG A 237 -9.23 -7.53 24.38
C ARG A 237 -9.92 -7.08 23.09
N ALA A 238 -11.04 -7.71 22.76
CA ALA A 238 -11.79 -7.43 21.51
C ALA A 238 -12.48 -6.04 21.51
N GLU A 239 -12.76 -5.48 22.68
CA GLU A 239 -13.56 -4.25 22.84
C GLU A 239 -12.85 -2.96 22.42
N SER A 240 -11.53 -3.00 22.21
CA SER A 240 -10.71 -1.82 21.87
C SER A 240 -10.15 -1.84 20.44
N ARG A 241 -10.75 -2.61 19.53
CA ARG A 241 -10.25 -2.67 18.15
C ARG A 241 -10.63 -1.43 17.35
N MET A 242 -9.61 -0.70 16.88
CA MET A 242 -9.76 0.34 15.88
C MET A 242 -10.11 -0.31 14.53
N PRO A 243 -11.20 0.09 13.85
CA PRO A 243 -11.41 -0.31 12.46
C PRO A 243 -10.26 0.16 11.58
N VAL A 244 -9.79 -0.70 10.67
CA VAL A 244 -8.75 -0.34 9.70
C VAL A 244 -9.24 -0.66 8.31
N LEU A 245 -9.23 0.32 7.41
CA LEU A 245 -9.54 0.19 6.00
C LEU A 245 -8.32 0.52 5.15
N THR A 246 -8.23 -0.12 4.00
CA THR A 246 -7.34 0.36 2.95
C THR A 246 -7.95 1.56 2.23
N LEU A 247 -7.13 2.46 1.72
CA LEU A 247 -7.56 3.65 0.97
C LEU A 247 -8.59 3.32 -0.13
N PRO A 248 -8.40 2.30 -1.00
CA PRO A 248 -9.41 1.99 -2.00
C PRO A 248 -10.72 1.44 -1.43
N GLN A 249 -10.73 0.84 -0.24
CA GLN A 249 -11.98 0.47 0.42
C GLN A 249 -12.77 1.71 0.82
N LEU A 250 -12.13 2.69 1.47
CA LEU A 250 -12.77 3.96 1.82
C LEU A 250 -13.30 4.70 0.58
N LEU A 251 -12.47 4.84 -0.45
CA LEU A 251 -12.87 5.47 -1.71
C LEU A 251 -14.05 4.75 -2.37
N GLY A 252 -14.00 3.41 -2.42
CA GLY A 252 -15.07 2.61 -2.98
C GLY A 252 -16.40 2.81 -2.27
N LEU A 253 -16.39 2.93 -0.93
CA LEU A 253 -17.58 3.25 -0.15
C LEU A 253 -18.14 4.64 -0.53
N ALA A 254 -17.29 5.66 -0.64
CA ALA A 254 -17.69 6.99 -1.07
C ALA A 254 -18.21 7.03 -2.51
N MET A 255 -17.70 6.15 -3.39
CA MET A 255 -18.21 5.97 -4.76
C MET A 255 -19.53 5.19 -4.82
N GLY A 256 -20.06 4.72 -3.68
CA GLY A 256 -21.28 3.93 -3.62
C GLY A 256 -21.14 2.51 -4.18
N ILE A 257 -19.92 1.97 -4.15
CA ILE A 257 -19.66 0.57 -4.52
C ILE A 257 -20.11 -0.33 -3.38
N ASP A 258 -20.73 -1.45 -3.72
CA ASP A 258 -21.17 -2.45 -2.73
C ASP A 258 -19.98 -2.85 -1.82
N PRO A 259 -20.14 -2.74 -0.48
CA PRO A 259 -19.09 -3.12 0.48
C PRO A 259 -18.54 -4.53 0.26
N ALA A 260 -19.38 -5.49 -0.16
CA ALA A 260 -18.95 -6.86 -0.46
C ALA A 260 -18.01 -6.93 -1.68
N GLU A 261 -18.18 -6.06 -2.66
CA GLU A 261 -17.24 -5.94 -3.79
C GLU A 261 -15.88 -5.40 -3.35
N LEU A 262 -15.86 -4.59 -2.29
CA LEU A 262 -14.65 -4.02 -1.70
C LEU A 262 -14.00 -4.95 -0.67
N GLY A 263 -14.66 -6.07 -0.32
CA GLY A 263 -14.24 -6.95 0.76
C GLY A 263 -14.38 -6.33 2.15
N VAL A 264 -15.31 -5.38 2.29
CA VAL A 264 -15.72 -4.80 3.58
C VAL A 264 -16.87 -5.62 4.13
N GLY A 265 -16.67 -6.22 5.32
CA GLY A 265 -17.69 -7.07 5.93
C GLY A 265 -18.92 -6.27 6.40
N PRO A 266 -20.12 -6.91 6.51
CA PRO A 266 -21.37 -6.23 6.83
C PRO A 266 -21.33 -5.44 8.14
N ALA A 267 -20.73 -6.00 9.18
CA ALA A 267 -20.61 -5.31 10.49
C ALA A 267 -19.77 -4.04 10.40
N MET A 268 -18.69 -4.06 9.63
CA MET A 268 -17.84 -2.88 9.38
C MET A 268 -18.60 -1.86 8.53
N ALA A 269 -19.24 -2.30 7.46
CA ALA A 269 -20.03 -1.42 6.58
C ALA A 269 -21.17 -0.74 7.36
N GLY A 270 -21.93 -1.49 8.18
CA GLY A 270 -22.99 -0.94 9.02
C GLY A 270 -22.46 0.12 10.01
N LYS A 271 -21.31 -0.13 10.63
CA LYS A 271 -20.67 0.82 11.54
C LYS A 271 -20.25 2.11 10.83
N LEU A 272 -19.69 2.01 9.63
CA LEU A 272 -19.12 3.16 8.90
C LEU A 272 -20.18 3.96 8.11
N LEU A 273 -21.23 3.31 7.61
CA LEU A 273 -22.26 3.96 6.79
C LEU A 273 -23.51 4.34 7.59
N GLY A 274 -23.52 4.11 8.92
CA GLY A 274 -24.65 4.47 9.78
C GLY A 274 -25.93 3.67 9.52
N SER A 275 -25.86 2.60 8.73
CA SER A 275 -26.97 1.67 8.53
C SER A 275 -26.99 0.70 9.72
N SER A 276 -27.99 0.81 10.58
CA SER A 276 -28.27 -0.27 11.55
C SER A 276 -28.48 -1.59 10.80
N PRO A 277 -27.99 -2.73 11.35
CA PRO A 277 -28.12 -4.03 10.74
C PRO A 277 -29.57 -4.47 10.57
#